data_1022ef070431b96bcd876cde54675b80
#
_entry.id   1022ef070431b96bcd876cde54675b80
#
_cell.length_a   1.000
_cell.length_b   1.000
_cell.length_c   1.000
_cell.angle_alpha   90.00
_cell.angle_beta   90.00
_cell.angle_gamma   90.00
#
_symmetry.space_group_name_H-M   'P 1'
#
loop_
_entity.id
_entity.type
_entity.pdbx_description
1 polymer ?
#
loop_
_entity_poly.entity_id
_entity_poly.type
_entity_poly.pdbx_seq_one_letter_code
_entity_poly.pdbx_strand_id
1 'polypeptide(L)'
;VTTASGDIADLSGGGLAQPSLEQEAFREFPYALLVLDQSGLLLSRNEQAARLIEAMGLPEKGLTCCALLGCRRPDTVLASACVTELALSREDALPEVRVDIATREGPSAMWVTAAAFGSGSRNVVLQLRPGTAQDRRRRTTPHWMEGARLRIRTLGGTVVESAEGPIGGAWLDQRTGQLLKYLLAERRRAVSVDEIGESVWAEASYAVGGSVRYYIHALRGKLEPARGSREPSAFIIARAGTYRLNLDKIDVDADEFEAHVSAGLALIESDPLAAAEEIERGVAIYRGDFLSDVPYAEWATPERNRLRELACIGLRRLAEVRMEQRLIDSAAGWLERLATLQPYDEDVQRRLMELDIMRGRRSDAVRRYATLRARSRRTFGHDPGFTPADLARPEH
;
A
#
# COMPACT_ATOMS: atom_id res chain seq x y z
N VAL A 1 -20.49 15.77 -38.67
CA VAL A 1 -21.78 16.42 -38.93
C VAL A 1 -22.76 15.97 -37.88
N THR A 2 -23.33 16.96 -37.22
CA THR A 2 -24.49 17.02 -36.34
C THR A 2 -24.24 16.79 -34.86
N THR A 3 -24.08 17.91 -34.20
CA THR A 3 -24.25 18.21 -32.78
C THR A 3 -25.62 17.77 -32.27
N ALA A 4 -25.64 17.12 -31.12
CA ALA A 4 -26.82 17.07 -30.26
C ALA A 4 -26.46 17.57 -28.86
N SER A 5 -26.64 18.89 -28.71
CA SER A 5 -26.77 19.56 -27.43
C SER A 5 -28.17 19.21 -26.91
N GLY A 6 -28.25 18.46 -25.82
CA GLY A 6 -29.50 18.11 -25.13
C GLY A 6 -29.56 18.77 -23.77
N ASP A 7 -30.28 19.89 -23.72
CA ASP A 7 -30.68 20.58 -22.50
C ASP A 7 -31.39 19.63 -21.52
N ILE A 8 -30.91 19.61 -20.28
CA ILE A 8 -31.66 19.06 -19.14
C ILE A 8 -32.38 20.24 -18.47
N ALA A 9 -33.51 20.60 -19.05
CA ALA A 9 -34.46 21.49 -18.39
C ALA A 9 -35.86 20.89 -18.51
N ASP A 10 -36.53 20.82 -17.35
CA ASP A 10 -37.98 20.74 -17.17
C ASP A 10 -38.69 19.42 -17.51
N LEU A 11 -38.91 18.58 -16.49
CA LEU A 11 -39.85 17.48 -16.49
C LEU A 11 -41.01 17.73 -15.51
N SER A 12 -41.85 18.73 -15.83
CA SER A 12 -43.20 18.79 -15.34
C SER A 12 -44.16 18.47 -16.51
N GLY A 13 -44.52 17.22 -16.66
CA GLY A 13 -45.47 16.78 -17.69
C GLY A 13 -45.66 15.26 -17.71
N GLY A 14 -46.79 14.77 -17.19
CA GLY A 14 -47.13 13.38 -16.97
C GLY A 14 -46.95 12.43 -18.18
N GLY A 15 -46.22 11.38 -17.97
CA GLY A 15 -46.10 10.21 -18.76
C GLY A 15 -45.06 9.31 -18.08
N LEU A 16 -45.50 8.13 -17.60
CA LEU A 16 -44.58 7.12 -16.99
C LEU A 16 -43.61 6.58 -18.05
N ALA A 17 -42.59 7.36 -18.34
CA ALA A 17 -41.43 6.83 -19.05
C ALA A 17 -40.68 5.89 -18.12
N GLN A 18 -40.46 4.62 -18.52
CA GLN A 18 -39.65 3.69 -17.77
C GLN A 18 -38.23 4.31 -17.62
N PRO A 19 -37.69 4.31 -16.40
CA PRO A 19 -36.33 4.82 -16.17
C PRO A 19 -35.34 4.05 -17.05
N SER A 20 -34.31 4.73 -17.55
CA SER A 20 -33.23 4.04 -18.27
C SER A 20 -32.52 3.05 -17.35
N LEU A 21 -31.96 1.98 -17.91
CA LEU A 21 -31.19 0.97 -17.13
C LEU A 21 -30.14 1.62 -16.24
N GLU A 22 -29.52 2.71 -16.70
CA GLU A 22 -28.51 3.48 -15.96
C GLU A 22 -29.12 4.23 -14.77
N GLN A 23 -30.31 4.79 -14.93
CA GLN A 23 -31.04 5.48 -13.86
C GLN A 23 -31.50 4.48 -12.80
N GLU A 24 -31.92 3.29 -13.21
CA GLU A 24 -32.33 2.21 -12.31
C GLU A 24 -31.13 1.66 -11.53
N ALA A 25 -29.99 1.40 -12.20
CA ALA A 25 -28.74 0.98 -11.57
C ALA A 25 -28.18 2.01 -10.55
N PHE A 26 -28.24 3.30 -10.88
CA PHE A 26 -27.86 4.37 -9.96
C PHE A 26 -28.77 4.42 -8.72
N ARG A 27 -30.09 4.29 -8.94
CA ARG A 27 -31.12 4.38 -7.90
C ARG A 27 -31.04 3.20 -6.93
N GLU A 28 -30.83 1.96 -7.45
CA GLU A 28 -30.81 0.72 -6.68
C GLU A 28 -29.43 0.36 -6.10
N PHE A 29 -28.40 1.16 -6.40
CA PHE A 29 -27.05 0.90 -5.89
C PHE A 29 -27.05 0.78 -4.35
N PRO A 30 -26.40 -0.25 -3.77
CA PRO A 30 -26.54 -0.59 -2.34
C PRO A 30 -25.89 0.42 -1.38
N TYR A 31 -25.05 1.31 -1.89
CA TYR A 31 -24.38 2.34 -1.10
C TYR A 31 -24.82 3.74 -1.50
N ALA A 32 -24.56 4.71 -0.63
CA ALA A 32 -24.85 6.11 -0.93
C ALA A 32 -23.98 6.61 -2.09
N LEU A 33 -24.63 7.06 -3.17
CA LEU A 33 -23.99 7.68 -4.33
C LEU A 33 -24.47 9.13 -4.47
N LEU A 34 -23.52 10.03 -4.63
CA LEU A 34 -23.75 11.44 -4.89
C LEU A 34 -22.99 11.89 -6.14
N VAL A 35 -23.61 12.72 -6.94
CA VAL A 35 -22.96 13.40 -8.06
C VAL A 35 -22.81 14.86 -7.69
N LEU A 36 -21.58 15.35 -7.80
CA LEU A 36 -21.20 16.72 -7.44
C LEU A 36 -20.68 17.45 -8.67
N ASP A 37 -20.87 18.74 -8.75
CA ASP A 37 -20.22 19.60 -9.73
C ASP A 37 -18.76 19.90 -9.36
N GLN A 38 -18.07 20.68 -10.17
CA GLN A 38 -16.67 21.07 -9.97
C GLN A 38 -16.43 21.88 -8.68
N SER A 39 -17.46 22.56 -8.17
CA SER A 39 -17.41 23.30 -6.92
C SER A 39 -17.70 22.42 -5.69
N GLY A 40 -18.03 21.16 -5.91
CA GLY A 40 -18.46 20.22 -4.87
C GLY A 40 -19.91 20.34 -4.45
N LEU A 41 -20.73 21.05 -5.22
CA LEU A 41 -22.18 21.19 -4.99
C LEU A 41 -22.92 19.93 -5.45
N LEU A 42 -23.90 19.47 -4.67
CA LEU A 42 -24.71 18.31 -4.97
C LEU A 42 -25.61 18.55 -6.19
N LEU A 43 -25.46 17.75 -7.24
CA LEU A 43 -26.28 17.73 -8.45
C LEU A 43 -27.34 16.62 -8.41
N SER A 44 -26.96 15.43 -7.97
CA SER A 44 -27.84 14.26 -7.94
C SER A 44 -27.43 13.29 -6.83
N ARG A 45 -28.37 12.45 -6.40
CA ARG A 45 -28.18 11.46 -5.36
C ARG A 45 -29.09 10.25 -5.56
N ASN A 46 -28.67 9.09 -5.06
CA ASN A 46 -29.53 7.90 -4.98
C ASN A 46 -30.33 7.87 -3.65
N GLU A 47 -31.17 6.87 -3.47
CA GLU A 47 -32.01 6.72 -2.28
C GLU A 47 -31.19 6.53 -0.99
N GLN A 48 -30.07 5.78 -1.05
CA GLN A 48 -29.19 5.57 0.10
C GLN A 48 -28.51 6.85 0.55
N ALA A 49 -28.10 7.69 -0.39
CA ALA A 49 -27.54 9.00 -0.09
C ALA A 49 -28.59 9.95 0.52
N ALA A 50 -29.85 9.87 0.06
CA ALA A 50 -30.94 10.64 0.64
C ALA A 50 -31.14 10.32 2.13
N ARG A 51 -31.23 9.01 2.45
CA ARG A 51 -31.35 8.54 3.85
C ARG A 51 -30.17 9.00 4.71
N LEU A 52 -28.96 8.97 4.15
CA LEU A 52 -27.76 9.42 4.87
C LEU A 52 -27.82 10.93 5.17
N ILE A 53 -28.16 11.77 4.18
CA ILE A 53 -28.31 13.22 4.33
C ILE A 53 -29.37 13.55 5.39
N GLU A 54 -30.49 12.84 5.39
CA GLU A 54 -31.56 12.97 6.38
C GLU A 54 -31.06 12.59 7.79
N ALA A 55 -30.33 11.47 7.92
CA ALA A 55 -29.74 11.04 9.18
C ALA A 55 -28.74 12.06 9.74
N MET A 56 -28.04 12.78 8.87
CA MET A 56 -27.13 13.87 9.25
C MET A 56 -27.86 15.17 9.61
N GLY A 57 -29.13 15.30 9.22
CA GLY A 57 -29.91 16.54 9.43
C GLY A 57 -29.47 17.70 8.55
N LEU A 58 -28.86 17.42 7.41
CA LEU A 58 -28.37 18.42 6.48
C LEU A 58 -29.47 18.82 5.46
N PRO A 59 -29.54 20.10 5.04
CA PRO A 59 -30.44 20.52 3.98
C PRO A 59 -29.94 20.03 2.63
N GLU A 60 -30.82 19.51 1.79
CA GLU A 60 -30.44 19.05 0.45
C GLU A 60 -30.07 20.19 -0.51
N LYS A 61 -30.79 21.32 -0.43
CA LYS A 61 -30.49 22.48 -1.26
C LYS A 61 -29.20 23.16 -0.83
N GLY A 62 -28.25 23.27 -1.78
CA GLY A 62 -26.96 23.89 -1.54
C GLY A 62 -25.99 22.99 -0.74
N LEU A 63 -26.27 21.69 -0.64
CA LEU A 63 -25.36 20.75 0.03
C LEU A 63 -24.06 20.64 -0.74
N THR A 64 -22.95 20.81 -0.03
CA THR A 64 -21.61 20.67 -0.59
C THR A 64 -20.88 19.46 -0.02
N CYS A 65 -19.88 18.96 -0.76
CA CYS A 65 -18.97 17.92 -0.31
C CYS A 65 -18.36 18.26 1.07
N CYS A 66 -17.95 19.51 1.27
CA CYS A 66 -17.34 19.95 2.53
C CYS A 66 -18.33 19.94 3.71
N ALA A 67 -19.61 20.25 3.46
CA ALA A 67 -20.64 20.18 4.50
C ALA A 67 -20.96 18.73 4.87
N LEU A 68 -20.95 17.81 3.89
CA LEU A 68 -21.22 16.39 4.08
C LEU A 68 -20.06 15.68 4.81
N LEU A 69 -18.82 15.87 4.37
CA LEU A 69 -17.66 15.13 4.83
C LEU A 69 -16.82 15.85 5.90
N GLY A 70 -17.15 17.11 6.23
CA GLY A 70 -16.37 17.91 7.16
C GLY A 70 -14.97 18.27 6.62
N CYS A 71 -14.79 18.37 5.29
CA CYS A 71 -13.53 18.81 4.70
C CYS A 71 -13.07 20.15 5.27
N ARG A 72 -11.75 20.33 5.41
CA ARG A 72 -11.09 21.54 5.93
C ARG A 72 -11.39 21.85 7.41
N ARG A 73 -11.94 20.92 8.16
CA ARG A 73 -12.03 21.01 9.61
C ARG A 73 -10.75 20.46 10.24
N PRO A 74 -10.15 21.14 11.23
CA PRO A 74 -8.84 20.74 11.78
C PRO A 74 -8.86 19.40 12.52
N ASP A 75 -10.01 18.92 12.91
CA ASP A 75 -10.26 17.66 13.63
C ASP A 75 -10.57 16.47 12.70
N THR A 76 -10.54 16.66 11.39
CA THR A 76 -10.85 15.62 10.41
C THR A 76 -9.63 15.20 9.59
N VAL A 77 -9.65 13.98 9.06
CA VAL A 77 -8.62 13.48 8.12
C VAL A 77 -8.59 14.29 6.81
N LEU A 78 -9.62 15.10 6.56
CA LEU A 78 -9.75 16.00 5.40
C LEU A 78 -9.38 17.46 5.72
N ALA A 79 -8.66 17.70 6.82
CA ALA A 79 -8.33 19.04 7.29
C ALA A 79 -7.61 19.90 6.24
N SER A 80 -6.74 19.29 5.43
CA SER A 80 -5.90 19.97 4.43
C SER A 80 -6.38 19.83 2.98
N ALA A 81 -7.44 19.05 2.71
CA ALA A 81 -7.84 18.72 1.35
C ALA A 81 -9.36 18.61 1.18
N CYS A 82 -9.87 18.93 -0.01
CA CYS A 82 -11.23 18.65 -0.42
C CYS A 82 -11.27 17.41 -1.33
N VAL A 83 -12.13 16.45 -1.02
CA VAL A 83 -12.28 15.22 -1.79
C VAL A 83 -12.63 15.50 -3.26
N THR A 84 -13.48 16.52 -3.51
CA THR A 84 -13.85 16.94 -4.86
C THR A 84 -12.63 17.49 -5.61
N GLU A 85 -11.86 18.39 -5.00
CA GLU A 85 -10.64 18.95 -5.60
C GLU A 85 -9.62 17.87 -5.91
N LEU A 86 -9.42 16.92 -4.99
CA LEU A 86 -8.52 15.78 -5.17
C LEU A 86 -8.98 14.87 -6.31
N ALA A 87 -10.28 14.56 -6.40
CA ALA A 87 -10.81 13.72 -7.48
C ALA A 87 -10.66 14.40 -8.85
N LEU A 88 -10.86 15.72 -8.93
CA LEU A 88 -10.69 16.50 -10.16
C LEU A 88 -9.23 16.62 -10.62
N SER A 89 -8.28 16.56 -9.70
CA SER A 89 -6.85 16.64 -10.01
C SER A 89 -6.25 15.31 -10.50
N ARG A 90 -7.01 14.22 -10.50
CA ARG A 90 -6.54 12.86 -10.86
C ARG A 90 -7.30 12.30 -12.06
N GLU A 91 -6.67 11.35 -12.75
CA GLU A 91 -7.33 10.56 -13.81
C GLU A 91 -8.04 9.33 -13.23
N ASP A 92 -7.50 8.76 -12.15
CA ASP A 92 -8.04 7.58 -11.48
C ASP A 92 -8.93 7.95 -10.28
N ALA A 93 -9.82 7.01 -9.91
CA ALA A 93 -10.62 7.12 -8.70
C ALA A 93 -9.72 7.25 -7.46
N LEU A 94 -10.17 8.06 -6.50
CA LEU A 94 -9.52 8.14 -5.20
C LEU A 94 -9.66 6.80 -4.46
N PRO A 95 -8.59 6.33 -3.80
CA PRO A 95 -8.70 5.18 -2.90
C PRO A 95 -9.70 5.46 -1.77
N GLU A 96 -10.29 4.41 -1.22
CA GLU A 96 -11.22 4.54 -0.11
C GLU A 96 -10.57 5.22 1.11
N VAL A 97 -11.24 6.22 1.64
CA VAL A 97 -10.84 6.97 2.84
C VAL A 97 -11.91 6.82 3.89
N ARG A 98 -11.51 6.50 5.11
CA ARG A 98 -12.43 6.50 6.24
C ARG A 98 -12.67 7.91 6.75
N VAL A 99 -13.93 8.29 6.85
CA VAL A 99 -14.39 9.58 7.41
C VAL A 99 -15.43 9.30 8.49
N ASP A 100 -15.28 9.92 9.64
CA ASP A 100 -16.31 9.89 10.67
C ASP A 100 -17.27 11.07 10.43
N ILE A 101 -18.49 10.76 10.00
CA ILE A 101 -19.53 11.77 9.76
C ILE A 101 -20.46 11.88 10.96
N ALA A 102 -20.86 13.12 11.28
CA ALA A 102 -21.80 13.37 12.35
C ALA A 102 -23.23 13.06 11.87
N THR A 103 -23.92 12.17 12.57
CA THR A 103 -25.36 11.91 12.38
C THR A 103 -26.13 12.28 13.65
N ARG A 104 -27.46 12.34 13.55
CA ARG A 104 -28.33 12.60 14.71
C ARG A 104 -28.20 11.56 15.81
N GLU A 105 -27.79 10.34 15.47
CA GLU A 105 -27.60 9.22 16.40
C GLU A 105 -26.17 9.13 16.93
N GLY A 106 -25.27 10.02 16.48
CA GLY A 106 -23.85 10.05 16.85
C GLY A 106 -22.91 9.91 15.65
N PRO A 107 -21.60 9.88 15.89
CA PRO A 107 -20.63 9.77 14.81
C PRO A 107 -20.72 8.37 14.15
N SER A 108 -20.81 8.36 12.81
CA SER A 108 -20.84 7.15 11.99
C SER A 108 -19.62 7.08 11.10
N ALA A 109 -18.89 5.95 11.17
CA ALA A 109 -17.74 5.71 10.31
C ALA A 109 -18.21 5.31 8.91
N MET A 110 -17.75 6.05 7.91
CA MET A 110 -18.04 5.81 6.49
C MET A 110 -16.74 5.67 5.71
N TRP A 111 -16.74 4.77 4.75
CA TRP A 111 -15.71 4.70 3.73
C TRP A 111 -16.14 5.52 2.52
N VAL A 112 -15.27 6.40 2.08
CA VAL A 112 -15.53 7.36 1.00
C VAL A 112 -14.55 7.11 -0.13
N THR A 113 -15.05 6.97 -1.35
CA THR A 113 -14.26 7.05 -2.57
C THR A 113 -14.88 8.04 -3.53
N ALA A 114 -14.08 8.63 -4.41
CA ALA A 114 -14.53 9.61 -5.38
C ALA A 114 -13.79 9.43 -6.72
N ALA A 115 -14.50 9.68 -7.81
CA ALA A 115 -13.93 9.67 -9.15
C ALA A 115 -14.50 10.82 -9.97
N ALA A 116 -13.65 11.48 -10.75
CA ALA A 116 -14.09 12.48 -11.71
C ALA A 116 -14.53 11.81 -13.01
N PHE A 117 -15.57 12.34 -13.64
CA PHE A 117 -16.08 11.85 -14.93
C PHE A 117 -16.58 13.02 -15.81
N GLY A 118 -16.74 12.75 -17.10
CA GLY A 118 -17.17 13.73 -18.08
C GLY A 118 -16.00 14.32 -18.90
N SER A 119 -16.23 14.57 -20.18
CA SER A 119 -15.21 15.04 -21.13
C SER A 119 -15.14 16.57 -21.30
N GLY A 120 -16.10 17.30 -20.71
CA GLY A 120 -16.17 18.77 -20.76
C GLY A 120 -16.17 19.34 -19.35
N SER A 121 -17.34 19.60 -18.78
CA SER A 121 -17.46 19.89 -17.33
C SER A 121 -17.26 18.60 -16.57
N ARG A 122 -16.11 18.46 -15.87
CA ARG A 122 -15.83 17.28 -15.07
C ARG A 122 -16.67 17.31 -13.79
N ASN A 123 -17.55 16.34 -13.63
CA ASN A 123 -18.30 16.11 -12.40
C ASN A 123 -17.59 15.06 -11.54
N VAL A 124 -17.97 14.95 -10.28
CA VAL A 124 -17.40 13.96 -9.36
C VAL A 124 -18.52 13.06 -8.85
N VAL A 125 -18.34 11.74 -9.00
CA VAL A 125 -19.15 10.76 -8.28
C VAL A 125 -18.49 10.47 -6.94
N LEU A 126 -19.27 10.58 -5.87
CA LEU A 126 -18.86 10.28 -4.51
C LEU A 126 -19.64 9.08 -4.02
N GLN A 127 -18.97 8.04 -3.58
CA GLN A 127 -19.56 6.85 -2.98
C GLN A 127 -19.24 6.82 -1.49
N LEU A 128 -20.26 6.60 -0.65
CA LEU A 128 -20.09 6.35 0.77
C LEU A 128 -20.69 5.00 1.14
N ARG A 129 -19.92 4.16 1.81
CA ARG A 129 -20.41 2.91 2.38
C ARG A 129 -20.22 2.90 3.89
N PRO A 130 -21.15 2.31 4.65
CA PRO A 130 -20.99 2.17 6.11
C PRO A 130 -19.73 1.40 6.46
N GLY A 131 -19.01 1.85 7.48
CA GLY A 131 -17.91 1.10 8.08
C GLY A 131 -18.44 -0.09 8.87
N THR A 132 -17.99 -1.30 8.54
CA THR A 132 -18.32 -2.51 9.31
C THR A 132 -17.46 -2.61 10.58
N ALA A 133 -17.78 -3.55 11.49
CA ALA A 133 -16.93 -3.82 12.64
C ALA A 133 -15.52 -4.28 12.23
N GLN A 134 -15.39 -4.95 11.08
CA GLN A 134 -14.12 -5.33 10.46
C GLN A 134 -13.34 -4.11 9.95
N ASP A 135 -14.02 -3.09 9.44
CA ASP A 135 -13.40 -1.84 8.99
C ASP A 135 -12.83 -0.99 10.15
N ARG A 136 -13.30 -1.18 11.39
CA ARG A 136 -12.70 -0.51 12.56
C ARG A 136 -11.25 -0.91 12.78
N ARG A 137 -10.80 -2.04 12.24
CA ARG A 137 -9.41 -2.51 12.26
C ARG A 137 -8.58 -1.93 11.09
N ARG A 138 -9.21 -1.40 10.04
CA ARG A 138 -8.55 -0.65 8.96
C ARG A 138 -8.24 0.78 9.42
N ARG A 139 -7.29 0.93 10.32
CA ARG A 139 -6.60 2.20 10.53
C ARG A 139 -5.55 2.36 9.42
N THR A 140 -5.99 2.75 8.26
CA THR A 140 -5.11 3.35 7.27
C THR A 140 -5.90 4.46 6.60
N THR A 141 -5.76 5.67 7.15
CA THR A 141 -5.89 6.87 6.37
C THR A 141 -4.95 6.68 5.18
N PRO A 142 -5.41 6.80 3.94
CA PRO A 142 -4.46 6.77 2.82
C PRO A 142 -3.46 7.89 3.05
N HIS A 143 -2.21 7.53 3.12
CA HIS A 143 -1.08 8.41 3.45
C HIS A 143 -0.99 9.67 2.57
N TRP A 144 -1.54 9.62 1.34
CA TRP A 144 -1.63 10.76 0.44
C TRP A 144 -2.52 11.90 0.97
N MET A 145 -3.44 11.63 1.92
CA MET A 145 -4.26 12.65 2.59
C MET A 145 -3.58 13.28 3.81
N GLU A 146 -2.57 12.63 4.40
CA GLU A 146 -1.82 13.13 5.57
C GLU A 146 -0.64 14.04 5.19
N GLY A 147 -0.54 14.46 3.93
CA GLY A 147 0.50 15.39 3.46
C GLY A 147 1.90 14.76 3.39
N ALA A 148 2.01 13.43 3.27
CA ALA A 148 3.24 12.80 2.84
C ALA A 148 3.60 13.36 1.45
N ARG A 149 4.82 13.88 1.33
CA ARG A 149 5.30 14.50 0.08
C ARG A 149 6.16 13.57 -0.74
N LEU A 150 6.69 12.49 -0.12
CA LEU A 150 7.49 11.46 -0.79
C LEU A 150 6.97 10.07 -0.48
N ARG A 151 6.96 9.24 -1.49
CA ARG A 151 6.79 7.79 -1.37
C ARG A 151 8.05 7.12 -1.88
N ILE A 152 8.65 6.25 -1.06
CA ILE A 152 9.88 5.55 -1.42
C ILE A 152 9.63 4.05 -1.36
N ARG A 153 9.79 3.39 -2.50
CA ARG A 153 9.77 1.93 -2.59
C ARG A 153 11.18 1.41 -2.41
N THR A 154 11.33 0.42 -1.56
CA THR A 154 12.61 -0.19 -1.18
C THR A 154 12.59 -1.73 -1.28
N LEU A 155 11.39 -2.33 -1.31
CA LEU A 155 11.21 -3.77 -1.45
C LEU A 155 11.26 -4.17 -2.93
N GLY A 156 12.41 -4.58 -3.38
CA GLY A 156 12.89 -4.68 -4.75
C GLY A 156 13.92 -3.58 -5.02
N GLY A 157 13.86 -2.91 -6.16
CA GLY A 157 14.72 -1.76 -6.46
C GLY A 157 14.21 -0.47 -5.80
N THR A 158 15.10 0.52 -5.67
CA THR A 158 14.77 1.83 -5.10
C THR A 158 14.01 2.70 -6.10
N VAL A 159 12.81 3.15 -5.72
CA VAL A 159 12.01 4.11 -6.50
C VAL A 159 11.54 5.23 -5.58
N VAL A 160 11.73 6.48 -6.00
CA VAL A 160 11.33 7.68 -5.25
C VAL A 160 10.26 8.41 -6.04
N GLU A 161 9.13 8.71 -5.41
CA GLU A 161 7.99 9.39 -6.01
C GLU A 161 7.57 10.57 -5.13
N SER A 162 7.26 11.69 -5.76
CA SER A 162 6.62 12.85 -5.12
C SER A 162 5.18 13.01 -5.63
N ALA A 163 4.45 13.97 -5.07
CA ALA A 163 3.13 14.34 -5.59
C ALA A 163 3.17 14.85 -7.06
N GLU A 164 4.34 15.32 -7.50
CA GLU A 164 4.56 15.85 -8.85
C GLU A 164 5.01 14.77 -9.84
N GLY A 165 5.33 13.57 -9.34
CA GLY A 165 5.77 12.42 -10.14
C GLY A 165 7.06 11.77 -9.65
N PRO A 166 7.63 10.85 -10.45
CA PRO A 166 8.82 10.10 -10.06
C PRO A 166 10.07 11.01 -10.03
N ILE A 167 10.87 10.86 -8.96
CA ILE A 167 12.17 11.50 -8.80
C ILE A 167 13.26 10.47 -9.16
N GLY A 168 13.47 10.26 -10.44
CA GLY A 168 14.42 9.28 -10.95
C GLY A 168 15.72 9.90 -11.49
N GLY A 169 16.52 9.03 -12.11
CA GLY A 169 17.75 9.39 -12.83
C GLY A 169 19.00 8.71 -12.31
N ALA A 170 20.11 8.87 -13.02
CA ALA A 170 21.39 8.23 -12.73
C ALA A 170 21.96 8.53 -11.32
N TRP A 171 21.46 9.56 -10.64
CA TRP A 171 21.91 9.92 -9.29
C TRP A 171 21.57 8.84 -8.24
N LEU A 172 20.53 8.02 -8.48
CA LEU A 172 20.16 6.91 -7.59
C LEU A 172 21.24 5.82 -7.53
N ASP A 173 22.03 5.67 -8.59
CA ASP A 173 23.14 4.71 -8.66
C ASP A 173 24.49 5.32 -8.26
N GLN A 174 24.51 6.64 -8.00
CA GLN A 174 25.68 7.38 -7.59
C GLN A 174 25.73 7.53 -6.05
N ARG A 175 26.79 8.17 -5.56
CA ARG A 175 27.02 8.41 -4.11
C ARG A 175 25.86 9.11 -3.40
N THR A 176 25.14 9.99 -4.09
CA THR A 176 23.94 10.65 -3.54
C THR A 176 22.81 9.65 -3.32
N GLY A 177 22.61 8.71 -4.24
CA GLY A 177 21.63 7.64 -4.10
C GLY A 177 22.04 6.60 -3.05
N GLN A 178 23.34 6.26 -2.96
CA GLN A 178 23.87 5.41 -1.90
C GLN A 178 23.60 5.99 -0.51
N LEU A 179 23.79 7.31 -0.36
CA LEU A 179 23.47 8.02 0.88
C LEU A 179 21.98 7.93 1.22
N LEU A 180 21.09 8.13 0.26
CA LEU A 180 19.64 7.95 0.48
C LEU A 180 19.33 6.52 0.95
N LYS A 181 19.87 5.52 0.26
CA LYS A 181 19.67 4.09 0.57
C LYS A 181 20.20 3.75 1.97
N TYR A 182 21.34 4.28 2.36
CA TYR A 182 21.86 4.14 3.72
C TYR A 182 20.92 4.75 4.76
N LEU A 183 20.47 5.99 4.54
CA LEU A 183 19.51 6.65 5.43
C LEU A 183 18.17 5.89 5.51
N LEU A 184 17.77 5.19 4.44
CA LEU A 184 16.59 4.31 4.44
C LEU A 184 16.81 3.03 5.23
N ALA A 185 18.00 2.45 5.20
CA ALA A 185 18.35 1.31 6.04
C ALA A 185 18.33 1.69 7.53
N GLU A 186 18.84 2.88 7.86
CA GLU A 186 18.93 3.41 9.22
C GLU A 186 17.76 4.35 9.60
N ARG A 187 16.66 4.31 8.86
CA ARG A 187 15.55 5.28 8.95
C ARG A 187 14.93 5.45 10.33
N ARG A 188 15.11 4.48 11.22
CA ARG A 188 14.54 4.48 12.59
C ARG A 188 15.36 5.26 13.59
N ARG A 189 16.58 5.69 13.22
CA ARG A 189 17.49 6.44 14.10
C ARG A 189 18.17 7.60 13.39
N ALA A 190 18.79 8.44 14.16
CA ALA A 190 19.71 9.44 13.62
C ALA A 190 21.13 8.84 13.47
N VAL A 191 21.82 9.17 12.39
CA VAL A 191 23.17 8.70 12.07
C VAL A 191 24.15 9.87 12.04
N SER A 192 25.35 9.69 12.56
CA SER A 192 26.38 10.74 12.59
C SER A 192 27.07 10.90 11.23
N VAL A 193 27.73 12.04 11.04
CA VAL A 193 28.55 12.29 9.84
C VAL A 193 29.64 11.25 9.69
N ASP A 194 30.30 10.89 10.79
CA ASP A 194 31.41 9.95 10.79
C ASP A 194 30.93 8.54 10.44
N GLU A 195 29.83 8.09 11.04
CA GLU A 195 29.20 6.82 10.76
C GLU A 195 28.74 6.70 9.30
N ILE A 196 28.13 7.74 8.72
CA ILE A 196 27.78 7.78 7.29
C ILE A 196 29.04 7.62 6.44
N GLY A 197 30.10 8.35 6.80
CA GLY A 197 31.37 8.31 6.06
C GLY A 197 32.01 6.94 6.05
N GLU A 198 32.08 6.29 7.21
CA GLU A 198 32.64 4.96 7.38
C GLU A 198 31.82 3.87 6.67
N SER A 199 30.49 3.94 6.78
CA SER A 199 29.61 2.91 6.21
C SER A 199 29.45 3.01 4.69
N VAL A 200 29.34 4.24 4.14
CA VAL A 200 28.99 4.43 2.73
C VAL A 200 30.27 4.62 1.87
N TRP A 201 31.36 5.13 2.44
CA TRP A 201 32.57 5.49 1.69
C TRP A 201 33.88 5.02 2.36
N ALA A 202 33.90 3.84 2.94
CA ALA A 202 35.05 3.24 3.66
C ALA A 202 36.38 3.32 2.90
N GLU A 203 36.37 3.33 1.56
CA GLU A 203 37.57 3.40 0.73
C GLU A 203 38.08 4.84 0.45
N ALA A 204 37.32 5.87 0.83
CA ALA A 204 37.68 7.26 0.56
C ALA A 204 38.49 7.85 1.71
N SER A 205 39.77 7.65 1.71
CA SER A 205 40.73 8.31 2.59
C SER A 205 40.74 9.83 2.36
N TYR A 206 40.63 10.63 3.45
CA TYR A 206 40.66 12.09 3.57
C TYR A 206 39.36 12.89 3.28
N ALA A 207 38.96 13.71 4.28
CA ALA A 207 37.88 14.68 4.28
C ALA A 207 36.43 14.12 4.28
N VAL A 208 36.18 13.05 5.01
CA VAL A 208 34.86 12.38 5.14
C VAL A 208 33.74 13.38 5.53
N GLY A 209 33.94 14.24 6.51
CA GLY A 209 32.92 15.17 6.99
C GLY A 209 32.49 16.24 5.97
N GLY A 210 33.40 16.74 5.14
CA GLY A 210 33.10 17.69 4.06
C GLY A 210 32.31 17.02 2.94
N SER A 211 32.68 15.78 2.59
CA SER A 211 32.01 15.01 1.55
C SER A 211 30.58 14.63 1.95
N VAL A 212 30.33 14.19 3.20
CA VAL A 212 28.98 13.87 3.69
C VAL A 212 28.05 15.07 3.61
N ARG A 213 28.50 16.25 4.09
CA ARG A 213 27.69 17.48 4.03
C ARG A 213 27.37 17.90 2.59
N TYR A 214 28.31 17.73 1.68
CA TYR A 214 28.09 17.97 0.26
C TYR A 214 27.01 17.06 -0.30
N TYR A 215 27.09 15.74 -0.05
CA TYR A 215 26.10 14.78 -0.55
C TYR A 215 24.73 14.92 0.12
N ILE A 216 24.66 15.32 1.39
CA ILE A 216 23.39 15.70 2.04
C ILE A 216 22.79 16.93 1.33
N HIS A 217 23.59 17.92 0.99
CA HIS A 217 23.10 19.09 0.23
C HIS A 217 22.60 18.68 -1.15
N ALA A 218 23.36 17.86 -1.88
CA ALA A 218 22.97 17.33 -3.19
C ALA A 218 21.69 16.50 -3.12
N LEU A 219 21.55 15.61 -2.10
CA LEU A 219 20.36 14.80 -1.88
C LEU A 219 19.13 15.68 -1.61
N ARG A 220 19.25 16.69 -0.77
CA ARG A 220 18.18 17.68 -0.55
C ARG A 220 17.75 18.35 -1.85
N GLY A 221 18.71 18.76 -2.69
CA GLY A 221 18.40 19.33 -4.00
C GLY A 221 17.67 18.38 -4.96
N LYS A 222 17.89 17.05 -4.82
CA LYS A 222 17.16 16.04 -5.60
C LYS A 222 15.73 15.82 -5.09
N LEU A 223 15.55 15.75 -3.78
CA LEU A 223 14.27 15.50 -3.15
C LEU A 223 13.39 16.76 -3.07
N GLU A 224 14.00 17.94 -3.02
CA GLU A 224 13.35 19.25 -2.81
C GLU A 224 13.91 20.30 -3.77
N PRO A 225 13.69 20.17 -5.09
CA PRO A 225 14.30 21.08 -6.08
C PRO A 225 13.84 22.54 -5.93
N ALA A 226 12.63 22.76 -5.44
CA ALA A 226 12.09 24.10 -5.19
C ALA A 226 12.49 24.71 -3.85
N ARG A 227 13.24 23.99 -2.98
CA ARG A 227 13.63 24.47 -1.66
C ARG A 227 14.66 25.60 -1.75
N GLY A 228 14.40 26.70 -1.06
CA GLY A 228 15.36 27.79 -0.90
C GLY A 228 16.63 27.32 -0.15
N SER A 229 17.79 27.84 -0.51
CA SER A 229 19.09 27.38 0.03
C SER A 229 19.23 27.52 1.55
N ARG A 230 18.47 28.42 2.19
CA ARG A 230 18.46 28.66 3.66
C ARG A 230 17.28 28.01 4.37
N GLU A 231 16.35 27.41 3.64
CA GLU A 231 15.18 26.76 4.24
C GLU A 231 15.56 25.39 4.81
N PRO A 232 14.98 24.99 5.96
CA PRO A 232 15.15 23.64 6.48
C PRO A 232 14.56 22.62 5.50
N SER A 233 15.17 21.44 5.41
CA SER A 233 14.64 20.34 4.60
C SER A 233 13.43 19.71 5.30
N ALA A 234 12.38 19.46 4.54
CA ALA A 234 11.21 18.71 5.03
C ALA A 234 11.51 17.22 5.21
N PHE A 235 12.43 16.66 4.41
CA PHE A 235 12.68 15.22 4.35
C PHE A 235 13.94 14.77 5.10
N ILE A 236 14.94 15.63 5.28
CA ILE A 236 16.20 15.28 5.95
C ILE A 236 16.43 16.24 7.12
N ILE A 237 16.19 15.73 8.33
CA ILE A 237 16.40 16.46 9.57
C ILE A 237 17.86 16.38 9.95
N ALA A 238 18.48 17.56 10.19
CA ALA A 238 19.83 17.67 10.72
C ALA A 238 19.79 18.23 12.13
N ARG A 239 20.43 17.57 13.08
CA ARG A 239 20.55 18.03 14.48
C ARG A 239 21.87 17.58 15.08
N ALA A 240 22.63 18.53 15.64
CA ALA A 240 23.87 18.27 16.38
C ALA A 240 24.86 17.32 15.66
N GLY A 241 25.07 17.51 14.35
CA GLY A 241 26.01 16.69 13.56
C GLY A 241 25.47 15.31 13.15
N THR A 242 24.18 15.06 13.37
CA THR A 242 23.50 13.83 12.91
C THR A 242 22.44 14.14 11.86
N TYR A 243 22.10 13.13 11.08
CA TYR A 243 21.05 13.17 10.06
C TYR A 243 20.04 12.02 10.24
N ARG A 244 18.78 12.29 9.95
CA ARG A 244 17.73 11.26 9.86
C ARG A 244 16.70 11.62 8.81
N LEU A 245 16.01 10.63 8.27
CA LEU A 245 14.81 10.85 7.45
C LEU A 245 13.65 11.32 8.32
N ASN A 246 12.82 12.18 7.76
CA ASN A 246 11.58 12.63 8.38
C ASN A 246 10.43 11.72 7.95
N LEU A 247 10.21 10.64 8.69
CA LEU A 247 9.17 9.66 8.37
C LEU A 247 7.74 10.22 8.50
N ASP A 248 7.54 11.40 9.11
CA ASP A 248 6.24 12.10 9.08
C ASP A 248 5.92 12.69 7.69
N LYS A 249 6.90 12.71 6.78
CA LYS A 249 6.81 13.27 5.42
C LYS A 249 7.24 12.30 4.33
N ILE A 250 7.68 11.11 4.70
CA ILE A 250 8.17 10.08 3.79
C ILE A 250 7.47 8.76 4.12
N ASP A 251 6.80 8.18 3.13
CA ASP A 251 6.25 6.84 3.17
C ASP A 251 7.24 5.84 2.62
N VAL A 252 7.55 4.82 3.39
CA VAL A 252 8.45 3.75 2.98
C VAL A 252 7.66 2.45 2.91
N ASP A 253 7.67 1.80 1.75
CA ASP A 253 6.93 0.55 1.52
C ASP A 253 7.37 -0.59 2.46
N ALA A 254 8.62 -0.58 2.93
CA ALA A 254 9.10 -1.54 3.93
C ALA A 254 8.38 -1.38 5.28
N ASP A 255 8.02 -0.16 5.69
CA ASP A 255 7.30 0.08 6.94
C ASP A 255 5.82 -0.29 6.80
N GLU A 256 5.21 -0.03 5.64
CA GLU A 256 3.85 -0.45 5.30
C GLU A 256 3.74 -1.99 5.27
N PHE A 257 4.68 -2.65 4.62
CA PHE A 257 4.81 -4.12 4.62
C PHE A 257 4.87 -4.69 6.04
N GLU A 258 5.78 -4.16 6.86
CA GLU A 258 5.97 -4.62 8.24
C GLU A 258 4.71 -4.42 9.10
N ALA A 259 4.06 -3.26 8.95
CA ALA A 259 2.83 -2.96 9.68
C ALA A 259 1.72 -3.96 9.37
N HIS A 260 1.50 -4.26 8.08
CA HIS A 260 0.48 -5.20 7.65
C HIS A 260 0.77 -6.64 8.11
N VAL A 261 2.00 -7.12 7.88
CA VAL A 261 2.36 -8.49 8.26
C VAL A 261 2.30 -8.66 9.78
N SER A 262 2.84 -7.71 10.55
CA SER A 262 2.81 -7.77 12.02
C SER A 262 1.39 -7.70 12.56
N ALA A 263 0.53 -6.85 12.00
CA ALA A 263 -0.89 -6.78 12.37
C ALA A 263 -1.61 -8.10 12.11
N GLY A 264 -1.36 -8.71 10.95
CA GLY A 264 -1.94 -10.00 10.61
C GLY A 264 -1.45 -11.12 11.52
N LEU A 265 -0.14 -11.19 11.80
CA LEU A 265 0.42 -12.18 12.72
C LEU A 265 -0.18 -12.08 14.14
N ALA A 266 -0.47 -10.87 14.60
CA ALA A 266 -1.11 -10.65 15.90
C ALA A 266 -2.59 -11.09 15.95
N LEU A 267 -3.23 -11.27 14.79
CA LEU A 267 -4.64 -11.67 14.67
C LEU A 267 -4.84 -13.17 14.47
N ILE A 268 -3.79 -13.96 14.24
CA ILE A 268 -3.90 -15.37 13.81
C ILE A 268 -4.79 -16.21 14.74
N GLU A 269 -4.64 -16.08 16.05
CA GLU A 269 -5.39 -16.88 17.02
C GLU A 269 -6.82 -16.36 17.23
N SER A 270 -7.05 -15.04 17.12
CA SER A 270 -8.34 -14.43 17.41
C SER A 270 -9.25 -14.29 16.19
N ASP A 271 -8.70 -14.08 15.01
CA ASP A 271 -9.44 -13.86 13.75
C ASP A 271 -8.57 -14.28 12.54
N PRO A 272 -8.51 -15.58 12.23
CA PRO A 272 -7.67 -16.09 11.14
C PRO A 272 -8.02 -15.52 9.77
N LEU A 273 -9.29 -15.11 9.54
CA LEU A 273 -9.70 -14.49 8.27
C LEU A 273 -9.09 -13.09 8.12
N ALA A 274 -9.27 -12.24 9.13
CA ALA A 274 -8.68 -10.90 9.13
C ALA A 274 -7.14 -10.97 9.13
N ALA A 275 -6.56 -11.96 9.81
CA ALA A 275 -5.12 -12.23 9.79
C ALA A 275 -4.62 -12.50 8.36
N ALA A 276 -5.30 -13.40 7.64
CA ALA A 276 -4.93 -13.73 6.26
C ALA A 276 -5.02 -12.50 5.34
N GLU A 277 -6.07 -11.69 5.46
CA GLU A 277 -6.22 -10.47 4.65
C GLU A 277 -5.12 -9.44 4.93
N GLU A 278 -4.74 -9.25 6.21
CA GLU A 278 -3.67 -8.34 6.57
C GLU A 278 -2.31 -8.83 6.05
N ILE A 279 -1.99 -10.11 6.25
CA ILE A 279 -0.74 -10.69 5.75
C ILE A 279 -0.69 -10.62 4.23
N GLU A 280 -1.79 -10.93 3.53
CA GLU A 280 -1.88 -10.88 2.07
C GLU A 280 -1.59 -9.48 1.53
N ARG A 281 -2.15 -8.42 2.17
CA ARG A 281 -1.82 -7.04 1.84
C ARG A 281 -0.35 -6.73 2.03
N GLY A 282 0.22 -7.14 3.15
CA GLY A 282 1.65 -6.95 3.42
C GLY A 282 2.52 -7.65 2.39
N VAL A 283 2.33 -8.96 2.17
CA VAL A 283 3.18 -9.69 1.22
C VAL A 283 2.99 -9.26 -0.23
N ALA A 284 1.88 -8.62 -0.59
CA ALA A 284 1.72 -8.01 -1.91
C ALA A 284 2.68 -6.83 -2.14
N ILE A 285 3.06 -6.12 -1.07
CA ILE A 285 4.04 -5.02 -1.12
C ILE A 285 5.47 -5.56 -1.30
N TYR A 286 5.77 -6.76 -0.78
CA TYR A 286 7.10 -7.36 -0.86
C TYR A 286 7.39 -7.89 -2.26
N ARG A 287 7.99 -7.08 -3.13
CA ARG A 287 8.33 -7.42 -4.53
C ARG A 287 9.70 -8.09 -4.69
N GLY A 288 10.54 -8.00 -3.67
CA GLY A 288 11.90 -8.53 -3.63
C GLY A 288 12.63 -8.03 -2.39
N ASP A 289 13.88 -8.43 -2.23
CA ASP A 289 14.68 -8.07 -1.06
C ASP A 289 14.85 -6.54 -0.94
N PHE A 290 14.91 -6.08 0.29
CA PHE A 290 15.14 -4.68 0.62
C PHE A 290 16.41 -4.15 -0.05
N LEU A 291 16.27 -3.06 -0.82
CA LEU A 291 17.36 -2.44 -1.57
C LEU A 291 18.13 -3.44 -2.44
N SER A 292 17.41 -4.23 -3.26
CA SER A 292 18.02 -5.26 -4.13
C SER A 292 18.96 -4.68 -5.19
N ASP A 293 18.88 -3.40 -5.46
CA ASP A 293 19.74 -2.64 -6.38
C ASP A 293 21.11 -2.28 -5.77
N VAL A 294 21.34 -2.57 -4.47
CA VAL A 294 22.65 -2.50 -3.82
C VAL A 294 22.97 -3.81 -3.06
N PRO A 295 23.11 -4.95 -3.77
CA PRO A 295 23.17 -6.27 -3.15
C PRO A 295 24.38 -6.46 -2.24
N TYR A 296 25.49 -5.75 -2.51
CA TYR A 296 26.76 -5.86 -1.78
C TYR A 296 26.91 -4.85 -0.65
N ALA A 297 25.92 -4.01 -0.40
CA ALA A 297 25.95 -3.06 0.71
C ALA A 297 25.78 -3.80 2.04
N GLU A 298 26.86 -3.97 2.79
CA GLU A 298 26.88 -4.67 4.08
C GLU A 298 25.94 -4.01 5.10
N TRP A 299 25.90 -2.68 5.12
CA TRP A 299 25.03 -1.90 5.99
C TRP A 299 23.52 -2.13 5.74
N ALA A 300 23.13 -2.60 4.55
CA ALA A 300 21.74 -2.95 4.26
C ALA A 300 21.36 -4.39 4.68
N THR A 301 22.35 -5.23 4.94
CA THR A 301 22.17 -6.67 5.19
C THR A 301 21.31 -6.98 6.42
N PRO A 302 21.48 -6.32 7.58
CA PRO A 302 20.63 -6.59 8.75
C PRO A 302 19.15 -6.35 8.48
N GLU A 303 18.80 -5.20 7.89
CA GLU A 303 17.42 -4.86 7.59
C GLU A 303 16.85 -5.72 6.45
N ARG A 304 17.65 -6.03 5.43
CA ARG A 304 17.30 -6.96 4.35
C ARG A 304 16.92 -8.34 4.89
N ASN A 305 17.74 -8.89 5.75
CA ASN A 305 17.50 -10.21 6.34
C ASN A 305 16.25 -10.18 7.25
N ARG A 306 16.10 -9.16 8.07
CA ARG A 306 14.95 -8.98 8.95
C ARG A 306 13.63 -8.92 8.18
N LEU A 307 13.56 -8.13 7.13
CA LEU A 307 12.36 -7.99 6.30
C LEU A 307 12.07 -9.26 5.49
N ARG A 308 13.12 -9.93 5.01
CA ARG A 308 13.00 -11.22 4.31
C ARG A 308 12.47 -12.30 5.24
N GLU A 309 12.96 -12.38 6.46
CA GLU A 309 12.47 -13.32 7.47
C GLU A 309 11.00 -13.06 7.80
N LEU A 310 10.62 -11.79 8.01
CA LEU A 310 9.24 -11.41 8.23
C LEU A 310 8.34 -11.80 7.05
N ALA A 311 8.81 -11.64 5.81
CA ALA A 311 8.08 -12.09 4.62
C ALA A 311 7.90 -13.62 4.61
N CYS A 312 8.95 -14.38 4.96
CA CYS A 312 8.88 -15.82 5.06
C CYS A 312 7.88 -16.28 6.13
N ILE A 313 7.89 -15.66 7.31
CA ILE A 313 6.93 -15.94 8.39
C ILE A 313 5.51 -15.66 7.91
N GLY A 314 5.28 -14.48 7.33
CA GLY A 314 3.97 -14.09 6.80
C GLY A 314 3.43 -15.05 5.75
N LEU A 315 4.26 -15.41 4.76
CA LEU A 315 3.89 -16.36 3.70
C LEU A 315 3.56 -17.74 4.25
N ARG A 316 4.33 -18.25 5.22
CA ARG A 316 4.11 -19.54 5.88
C ARG A 316 2.76 -19.53 6.61
N ARG A 317 2.52 -18.52 7.43
CA ARG A 317 1.25 -18.40 8.19
C ARG A 317 0.04 -18.22 7.29
N LEU A 318 0.18 -17.43 6.23
CA LEU A 318 -0.89 -17.28 5.23
C LEU A 318 -1.23 -18.60 4.55
N ALA A 319 -0.23 -19.39 4.18
CA ALA A 319 -0.43 -20.71 3.59
C ALA A 319 -1.14 -21.66 4.59
N GLU A 320 -0.75 -21.67 5.87
CA GLU A 320 -1.36 -22.47 6.93
C GLU A 320 -2.86 -22.13 7.09
N VAL A 321 -3.19 -20.84 7.22
CA VAL A 321 -4.59 -20.39 7.31
C VAL A 321 -5.40 -20.81 6.06
N ARG A 322 -4.83 -20.70 4.86
CA ARG A 322 -5.49 -21.11 3.61
C ARG A 322 -5.70 -22.64 3.54
N MET A 323 -4.77 -23.42 4.12
CA MET A 323 -4.93 -24.88 4.23
C MET A 323 -6.08 -25.26 5.18
N GLU A 324 -6.17 -24.62 6.35
CA GLU A 324 -7.27 -24.81 7.30
C GLU A 324 -8.63 -24.48 6.67
N GLN A 325 -8.68 -23.46 5.82
CA GLN A 325 -9.84 -23.08 5.04
C GLN A 325 -10.14 -24.02 3.85
N ARG A 326 -9.34 -25.06 3.62
CA ARG A 326 -9.40 -25.96 2.46
C ARG A 326 -9.21 -25.26 1.10
N LEU A 327 -8.60 -24.09 1.08
CA LEU A 327 -8.24 -23.33 -0.11
C LEU A 327 -6.88 -23.77 -0.64
N ILE A 328 -6.78 -25.03 -1.06
CA ILE A 328 -5.55 -25.74 -1.39
C ILE A 328 -4.75 -25.04 -2.50
N ASP A 329 -5.42 -24.51 -3.52
CA ASP A 329 -4.76 -23.81 -4.62
C ASP A 329 -4.11 -22.48 -4.16
N SER A 330 -4.81 -21.75 -3.30
CA SER A 330 -4.28 -20.52 -2.70
C SER A 330 -3.08 -20.83 -1.79
N ALA A 331 -3.20 -21.82 -0.91
CA ALA A 331 -2.12 -22.23 -0.01
C ALA A 331 -0.86 -22.62 -0.78
N ALA A 332 -1.00 -23.37 -1.87
CA ALA A 332 0.16 -23.74 -2.68
C ALA A 332 0.80 -22.55 -3.38
N GLY A 333 0.03 -21.58 -3.86
CA GLY A 333 0.59 -20.35 -4.43
C GLY A 333 1.47 -19.59 -3.43
N TRP A 334 1.06 -19.50 -2.17
CA TRP A 334 1.85 -18.86 -1.12
C TRP A 334 3.09 -19.66 -0.74
N LEU A 335 2.99 -20.99 -0.66
CA LEU A 335 4.15 -21.85 -0.44
C LEU A 335 5.13 -21.83 -1.62
N GLU A 336 4.68 -21.73 -2.87
CA GLU A 336 5.57 -21.55 -4.03
C GLU A 336 6.36 -20.25 -3.94
N ARG A 337 5.71 -19.19 -3.52
CA ARG A 337 6.38 -17.91 -3.29
C ARG A 337 7.39 -18.00 -2.15
N LEU A 338 7.04 -18.67 -1.05
CA LEU A 338 7.95 -18.95 0.06
C LEU A 338 9.16 -19.79 -0.41
N ALA A 339 8.95 -20.84 -1.21
CA ALA A 339 9.99 -21.66 -1.78
C ALA A 339 10.96 -20.90 -2.70
N THR A 340 10.50 -19.77 -3.29
CA THR A 340 11.40 -18.88 -4.04
C THR A 340 12.36 -18.13 -3.11
N LEU A 341 11.89 -17.73 -1.91
CA LEU A 341 12.71 -17.06 -0.90
C LEU A 341 13.58 -18.04 -0.12
N GLN A 342 13.08 -19.24 0.14
CA GLN A 342 13.76 -20.31 0.90
C GLN A 342 13.84 -21.62 0.08
N PRO A 343 14.65 -21.67 -0.98
CA PRO A 343 14.66 -22.79 -1.92
C PRO A 343 15.19 -24.11 -1.35
N TYR A 344 15.87 -24.06 -0.21
CA TYR A 344 16.44 -25.21 0.50
C TYR A 344 15.66 -25.61 1.76
N ASP A 345 14.54 -24.92 2.07
CA ASP A 345 13.68 -25.29 3.19
C ASP A 345 12.91 -26.57 2.85
N GLU A 346 13.35 -27.67 3.46
CA GLU A 346 12.80 -29.00 3.20
C GLU A 346 11.33 -29.11 3.61
N ASP A 347 10.91 -28.45 4.68
CA ASP A 347 9.51 -28.46 5.13
C ASP A 347 8.60 -27.78 4.12
N VAL A 348 9.01 -26.65 3.57
CA VAL A 348 8.26 -25.94 2.52
C VAL A 348 8.15 -26.82 1.27
N GLN A 349 9.24 -27.43 0.84
CA GLN A 349 9.25 -28.30 -0.33
C GLN A 349 8.39 -29.55 -0.10
N ARG A 350 8.44 -30.14 1.09
CA ARG A 350 7.61 -31.28 1.49
C ARG A 350 6.14 -30.93 1.43
N ARG A 351 5.71 -29.84 2.06
CA ARG A 351 4.31 -29.37 2.04
C ARG A 351 3.81 -29.09 0.63
N LEU A 352 4.64 -28.52 -0.24
CA LEU A 352 4.28 -28.32 -1.65
C LEU A 352 4.05 -29.65 -2.37
N MET A 353 4.88 -30.68 -2.12
CA MET A 353 4.70 -32.02 -2.71
C MET A 353 3.44 -32.70 -2.17
N GLU A 354 3.14 -32.56 -0.89
CA GLU A 354 1.87 -33.05 -0.29
C GLU A 354 0.66 -32.43 -0.97
N LEU A 355 0.67 -31.11 -1.19
CA LEU A 355 -0.38 -30.41 -1.91
C LEU A 355 -0.48 -30.84 -3.39
N ASP A 356 0.64 -31.07 -4.07
CA ASP A 356 0.65 -31.61 -5.42
C ASP A 356 0.01 -33.01 -5.46
N ILE A 357 0.27 -33.85 -4.47
CA ILE A 357 -0.36 -35.19 -4.35
C ILE A 357 -1.86 -35.08 -4.09
N MET A 358 -2.28 -34.18 -3.16
CA MET A 358 -3.71 -33.94 -2.87
C MET A 358 -4.49 -33.47 -4.10
N ARG A 359 -3.84 -32.74 -5.00
CA ARG A 359 -4.40 -32.28 -6.28
C ARG A 359 -4.35 -33.32 -7.38
N GLY A 360 -3.86 -34.54 -7.11
CA GLY A 360 -3.65 -35.60 -8.10
C GLY A 360 -2.43 -35.37 -9.01
N ARG A 361 -1.56 -34.39 -8.72
CA ARG A 361 -0.39 -34.03 -9.52
C ARG A 361 0.87 -34.77 -9.05
N ARG A 362 0.80 -36.09 -8.92
CA ARG A 362 1.91 -36.91 -8.42
C ARG A 362 3.21 -36.77 -9.21
N SER A 363 3.12 -36.56 -10.53
CA SER A 363 4.28 -36.33 -11.37
C SER A 363 5.02 -35.02 -11.03
N ASP A 364 4.30 -34.00 -10.59
CA ASP A 364 4.87 -32.72 -10.21
C ASP A 364 5.61 -32.84 -8.87
N ALA A 365 5.03 -33.55 -7.90
CA ALA A 365 5.70 -33.87 -6.64
C ALA A 365 7.02 -34.63 -6.85
N VAL A 366 7.03 -35.63 -7.73
CA VAL A 366 8.27 -36.38 -8.06
C VAL A 366 9.32 -35.46 -8.72
N ARG A 367 8.93 -34.61 -9.65
CA ARG A 367 9.85 -33.65 -10.28
C ARG A 367 10.41 -32.65 -9.27
N ARG A 368 9.58 -32.15 -8.36
CA ARG A 368 9.98 -31.23 -7.30
C ARG A 368 11.02 -31.87 -6.38
N TYR A 369 10.79 -33.12 -5.97
CA TYR A 369 11.76 -33.89 -5.18
C TYR A 369 13.09 -34.10 -5.91
N ALA A 370 13.04 -34.48 -7.18
CA ALA A 370 14.26 -34.66 -7.97
C ALA A 370 15.10 -33.37 -8.07
N THR A 371 14.41 -32.23 -8.22
CA THR A 371 15.03 -30.90 -8.25
C THR A 371 15.66 -30.55 -6.90
N LEU A 372 14.90 -30.74 -5.79
CA LEU A 372 15.40 -30.50 -4.44
C LEU A 372 16.63 -31.35 -4.16
N ARG A 373 16.55 -32.65 -4.45
CA ARG A 373 17.66 -33.62 -4.27
C ARG A 373 18.94 -33.21 -5.02
N ALA A 374 18.78 -32.81 -6.29
CA ALA A 374 19.91 -32.36 -7.09
C ALA A 374 20.55 -31.09 -6.54
N ARG A 375 19.74 -30.16 -6.02
CA ARG A 375 20.24 -28.94 -5.37
C ARG A 375 20.93 -29.23 -4.04
N SER A 376 20.32 -30.05 -3.17
CA SER A 376 20.88 -30.42 -1.85
C SER A 376 22.22 -31.12 -1.99
N ARG A 377 22.33 -32.10 -2.91
CA ARG A 377 23.61 -32.76 -3.19
C ARG A 377 24.69 -31.80 -3.67
N ARG A 378 24.33 -30.85 -4.56
CA ARG A 378 25.31 -29.90 -5.09
C ARG A 378 25.77 -28.91 -4.04
N THR A 379 24.88 -28.46 -3.14
CA THR A 379 25.17 -27.40 -2.18
C THR A 379 25.67 -27.92 -0.84
N PHE A 380 25.09 -29.02 -0.34
CA PHE A 380 25.36 -29.57 0.99
C PHE A 380 26.04 -30.94 0.97
N GLY A 381 26.12 -31.62 -0.19
CA GLY A 381 26.74 -32.93 -0.35
C GLY A 381 25.88 -34.14 0.09
N HIS A 382 24.63 -33.91 0.51
CA HIS A 382 23.72 -34.97 0.96
C HIS A 382 22.33 -34.86 0.32
N ASP A 383 21.56 -35.93 0.41
CA ASP A 383 20.15 -35.95 0.00
C ASP A 383 19.27 -35.23 1.03
N PRO A 384 18.05 -34.79 0.64
CA PRO A 384 17.04 -34.28 1.59
C PRO A 384 16.71 -35.34 2.66
N GLY A 385 16.34 -34.88 3.87
CA GLY A 385 16.02 -35.72 5.02
C GLY A 385 14.72 -36.51 4.89
N PHE A 386 14.03 -36.46 3.75
CA PHE A 386 12.82 -37.23 3.46
C PHE A 386 12.83 -37.77 2.03
N THR A 387 11.93 -38.72 1.74
CA THR A 387 11.74 -39.35 0.43
C THR A 387 10.29 -39.17 -0.06
N PRO A 388 10.00 -39.35 -1.35
CA PRO A 388 8.63 -39.34 -1.86
C PRO A 388 7.73 -40.43 -1.23
N ALA A 389 8.31 -41.53 -0.73
CA ALA A 389 7.56 -42.56 -0.04
C ALA A 389 7.00 -42.09 1.33
N ASP A 390 7.67 -41.17 1.97
CA ASP A 390 7.27 -40.60 3.26
C ASP A 390 6.03 -39.70 3.10
N LEU A 391 5.83 -39.12 1.90
CA LEU A 391 4.67 -38.27 1.57
C LEU A 391 3.40 -39.07 1.31
N ALA A 392 3.51 -40.38 1.04
CA ALA A 392 2.36 -41.24 0.74
C ALA A 392 1.73 -41.85 2.00
N ARG A 393 2.28 -41.61 3.18
CA ARG A 393 1.75 -42.09 4.46
C ARG A 393 0.93 -40.96 5.09
N PRO A 394 -0.42 -41.14 5.25
CA PRO A 394 -1.16 -40.18 6.07
C PRO A 394 -0.62 -40.26 7.50
N GLU A 395 -0.25 -39.13 8.06
CA GLU A 395 -0.04 -39.01 9.50
C GLU A 395 -1.37 -39.31 10.19
N HIS A 396 -1.38 -40.32 11.07
CA HIS A 396 -2.53 -40.76 11.87
C HIS A 396 -2.78 -39.79 13.01
#